data_e212660f9b3ee541108ea9478a48a603
#
_entry.id   e212660f9b3ee541108ea9478a48a603
#
_cell.length_a   1.000
_cell.length_b   1.000
_cell.length_c   1.000
_cell.angle_alpha   90.00
_cell.angle_beta   90.00
_cell.angle_gamma   90.00
#
_symmetry.space_group_name_H-M   'P 1'
#
loop_
_entity.id
_entity.type
_entity.pdbx_description
1 polymer ?
#
loop_
_entity_poly.entity_id
_entity_poly.type
_entity_poly.pdbx_seq_one_letter_code
_entity_poly.pdbx_strand_id
1 'polypeptide(L)'
;MSRRKLVLCVVDSLRTDMLLEAARGGTAPTFATLLERGSLIGDCVAAFPSVTPVCNSEIVTGERPDRHWISGSNWYHRTEGRYIEYGSSFEATRAFGLFRSLYDIVYNMNMSHLSHEVETLFERLGDHGVRSACTPFLIYRGRTRHELGLEGLLRRVAVAASFHHATWGPDELFYGELYSSRAVGCKPTLARPGTRDEYSACVGRELVANDLYEFLLFSLPDNDYHSHKFGPEAQIESIGRADAAFAELADAAGGLDEFLEQNAVVLLADHAQTRVEHPVPLAEALGSDWRVLEPNEGAEPAELAVSPIARAGAVYVLDEGRRAERTHSRVRARLREIEGVDLFAWLAGDEAAVERDGAELRFRPGSEVADRRGVGWDLEGDLGALRAATRDGTFDSETYPDALSRLWSALRAPYAGDILISAATGYELVDWGGVTHCPGGSHGSLDAGDSLGPLLLCGLEPGTEAIREHWGLHDIAGLVLDHFGIDGRPGALRMRSAGAPTGSEVQG
;
A
#
# COMPACT_ATOMS: atom_id res chain seq x y z
N MET A 1 -20.41 3.11 29.79
CA MET A 1 -19.70 1.88 29.37
C MET A 1 -18.29 2.30 28.99
N SER A 2 -17.26 1.52 29.31
CA SER A 2 -15.92 1.77 28.79
C SER A 2 -15.95 1.60 27.26
N ARG A 3 -15.19 2.44 26.54
CA ARG A 3 -15.04 2.32 25.09
C ARG A 3 -14.48 0.93 24.75
N ARG A 4 -14.98 0.30 23.68
CA ARG A 4 -14.41 -0.95 23.17
C ARG A 4 -12.99 -0.71 22.65
N LYS A 5 -12.14 -1.71 22.79
CA LYS A 5 -10.87 -1.78 22.05
C LYS A 5 -11.17 -1.89 20.55
N LEU A 6 -10.18 -1.65 19.70
CA LEU A 6 -10.36 -1.79 18.26
C LEU A 6 -9.26 -2.69 17.67
N VAL A 7 -9.67 -3.67 16.89
CA VAL A 7 -8.79 -4.50 16.07
C VAL A 7 -8.97 -4.10 14.61
N LEU A 8 -7.92 -3.58 14.00
CA LEU A 8 -7.81 -3.33 12.57
C LEU A 8 -7.13 -4.56 11.94
N CYS A 9 -7.93 -5.44 11.36
CA CYS A 9 -7.47 -6.67 10.70
C CYS A 9 -7.25 -6.40 9.21
N VAL A 10 -6.00 -6.46 8.75
CA VAL A 10 -5.64 -6.32 7.34
C VAL A 10 -5.31 -7.68 6.77
N VAL A 11 -6.12 -8.17 5.84
CA VAL A 11 -5.86 -9.39 5.06
C VAL A 11 -5.36 -8.95 3.69
N ASP A 12 -4.08 -9.15 3.45
CA ASP A 12 -3.38 -8.67 2.26
C ASP A 12 -4.00 -9.24 0.97
N SER A 13 -4.26 -8.39 -0.02
CA SER A 13 -4.83 -8.76 -1.32
C SER A 13 -6.23 -9.40 -1.27
N LEU A 14 -7.00 -9.25 -0.19
CA LEU A 14 -8.31 -9.91 -0.05
C LEU A 14 -9.31 -9.38 -1.08
N ARG A 15 -9.89 -10.28 -1.85
CA ARG A 15 -10.99 -9.97 -2.79
C ARG A 15 -12.34 -10.14 -2.11
N THR A 16 -13.24 -9.18 -2.35
CA THR A 16 -14.61 -9.22 -1.78
C THR A 16 -15.40 -10.45 -2.22
N ASP A 17 -15.34 -10.83 -3.49
CA ASP A 17 -16.05 -11.99 -4.03
C ASP A 17 -15.53 -13.31 -3.42
N MET A 18 -14.21 -13.45 -3.25
CA MET A 18 -13.58 -14.62 -2.63
C MET A 18 -13.88 -14.71 -1.13
N LEU A 19 -13.90 -13.58 -0.40
CA LEU A 19 -14.34 -13.54 1.00
C LEU A 19 -15.78 -14.06 1.15
N LEU A 20 -16.68 -13.55 0.31
CA LEU A 20 -18.09 -13.97 0.34
C LEU A 20 -18.26 -15.43 -0.06
N GLU A 21 -17.46 -15.94 -0.99
CA GLU A 21 -17.48 -17.34 -1.39
C GLU A 21 -16.96 -18.26 -0.28
N ALA A 22 -15.81 -17.90 0.35
CA ALA A 22 -15.24 -18.64 1.48
C ALA A 22 -16.21 -18.69 2.68
N ALA A 23 -16.88 -17.57 2.99
CA ALA A 23 -17.88 -17.50 4.05
C ALA A 23 -19.09 -18.38 3.77
N ARG A 24 -19.67 -18.31 2.55
CA ARG A 24 -20.83 -19.14 2.15
C ARG A 24 -20.47 -20.61 2.08
N GLY A 25 -19.27 -20.94 1.64
CA GLY A 25 -18.75 -22.30 1.54
C GLY A 25 -18.37 -22.95 2.87
N GLY A 26 -18.39 -22.18 3.98
CA GLY A 26 -18.02 -22.65 5.32
C GLY A 26 -16.51 -22.78 5.53
N THR A 27 -15.68 -22.27 4.63
CA THR A 27 -14.21 -22.27 4.76
C THR A 27 -13.74 -21.17 5.72
N ALA A 28 -14.52 -20.08 5.86
CA ALA A 28 -14.22 -18.96 6.74
C ALA A 28 -15.40 -18.67 7.71
N PRO A 29 -15.64 -19.54 8.70
CA PRO A 29 -16.81 -19.43 9.60
C PRO A 29 -16.76 -18.23 10.54
N THR A 30 -15.58 -17.80 10.97
CA THR A 30 -15.40 -16.63 11.83
C THR A 30 -15.71 -15.34 11.05
N PHE A 31 -15.18 -15.22 9.84
CA PHE A 31 -15.49 -14.08 8.96
C PHE A 31 -16.95 -14.09 8.53
N ALA A 32 -17.57 -15.26 8.33
CA ALA A 32 -19.01 -15.37 8.09
C ALA A 32 -19.81 -14.75 9.24
N THR A 33 -19.45 -15.04 10.49
CA THR A 33 -20.10 -14.45 11.66
C THR A 33 -19.87 -12.94 11.76
N LEU A 34 -18.68 -12.44 11.41
CA LEU A 34 -18.42 -11.00 11.33
C LEU A 34 -19.25 -10.34 10.25
N LEU A 35 -19.42 -10.98 9.08
CA LEU A 35 -20.28 -10.49 7.99
C LEU A 35 -21.75 -10.41 8.40
N GLU A 36 -22.24 -11.37 9.20
CA GLU A 36 -23.62 -11.37 9.73
C GLU A 36 -23.86 -10.27 10.76
N ARG A 37 -22.84 -9.91 11.56
CA ARG A 37 -22.94 -8.94 12.66
C ARG A 37 -22.49 -7.53 12.32
N GLY A 38 -21.83 -7.36 11.19
CA GLY A 38 -21.24 -6.10 10.74
C GLY A 38 -21.87 -5.54 9.48
N SER A 39 -21.26 -4.49 8.98
CA SER A 39 -21.62 -3.85 7.70
C SER A 39 -20.48 -4.03 6.71
N LEU A 40 -20.75 -4.66 5.57
CA LEU A 40 -19.78 -4.86 4.49
C LEU A 40 -19.92 -3.75 3.44
N ILE A 41 -18.79 -3.08 3.16
CA ILE A 41 -18.54 -2.25 1.99
C ILE A 41 -17.66 -3.08 1.06
N GLY A 42 -18.14 -3.43 -0.13
CA GLY A 42 -17.45 -4.36 -1.04
C GLY A 42 -16.45 -3.72 -1.98
N ASP A 43 -16.33 -2.40 -1.96
CA ASP A 43 -15.65 -1.57 -2.96
C ASP A 43 -14.79 -0.46 -2.36
N CYS A 44 -14.12 -0.74 -1.23
CA CYS A 44 -13.13 0.18 -0.67
C CYS A 44 -11.95 0.33 -1.64
N VAL A 45 -11.63 1.58 -2.02
CA VAL A 45 -10.66 1.87 -3.08
C VAL A 45 -9.25 1.96 -2.52
N ALA A 46 -8.35 1.18 -3.10
CA ALA A 46 -6.91 1.19 -2.80
C ALA A 46 -6.18 2.42 -3.38
N ALA A 47 -4.95 2.65 -2.93
CA ALA A 47 -4.03 3.63 -3.51
C ALA A 47 -3.71 3.36 -4.99
N PHE A 48 -2.98 4.28 -5.61
CA PHE A 48 -2.25 4.01 -6.86
C PHE A 48 -0.77 4.44 -6.71
N PRO A 49 0.17 3.55 -7.04
CA PRO A 49 -0.03 2.13 -7.40
C PRO A 49 -0.69 1.34 -6.26
N SER A 50 -1.54 0.36 -6.63
CA SER A 50 -2.21 -0.53 -5.66
C SER A 50 -1.26 -1.64 -5.19
N VAL A 51 -0.24 -1.24 -4.43
CA VAL A 51 0.80 -2.12 -3.89
C VAL A 51 0.95 -1.92 -2.39
N THR A 52 1.30 -2.97 -1.68
CA THR A 52 1.31 -3.05 -0.21
C THR A 52 1.99 -1.85 0.47
N PRO A 53 3.21 -1.37 0.09
CA PRO A 53 3.83 -0.24 0.79
C PRO A 53 3.04 1.07 0.68
N VAL A 54 2.44 1.35 -0.48
CA VAL A 54 1.65 2.56 -0.72
C VAL A 54 0.31 2.47 0.01
N CYS A 55 -0.38 1.34 -0.13
CA CYS A 55 -1.68 1.09 0.51
C CYS A 55 -1.57 1.07 2.04
N ASN A 56 -0.55 0.41 2.60
CA ASN A 56 -0.30 0.39 4.04
C ASN A 56 0.02 1.79 4.58
N SER A 57 0.69 2.64 3.78
CA SER A 57 0.91 4.03 4.15
C SER A 57 -0.40 4.83 4.21
N GLU A 58 -1.30 4.65 3.23
CA GLU A 58 -2.63 5.28 3.27
C GLU A 58 -3.46 4.81 4.48
N ILE A 59 -3.47 3.50 4.78
CA ILE A 59 -4.23 2.93 5.92
C ILE A 59 -3.82 3.59 7.24
N VAL A 60 -2.52 3.73 7.50
CA VAL A 60 -2.05 4.19 8.82
C VAL A 60 -1.83 5.69 8.92
N THR A 61 -1.71 6.41 7.81
CA THR A 61 -1.57 7.88 7.84
C THR A 61 -2.87 8.61 7.53
N GLY A 62 -3.76 7.98 6.78
CA GLY A 62 -4.95 8.63 6.22
C GLY A 62 -4.62 9.63 5.10
N GLU A 63 -3.41 9.60 4.60
CA GLU A 63 -2.89 10.53 3.59
C GLU A 63 -2.52 9.79 2.32
N ARG A 64 -2.58 10.47 1.17
CA ARG A 64 -2.25 9.93 -0.15
C ARG A 64 -0.75 10.08 -0.48
N PRO A 65 -0.22 9.47 -1.57
CA PRO A 65 1.21 9.47 -1.93
C PRO A 65 1.87 10.84 -1.98
N ASP A 66 1.18 11.89 -2.41
CA ASP A 66 1.68 13.27 -2.42
C ASP A 66 2.01 13.82 -1.02
N ARG A 67 1.47 13.19 0.02
CA ARG A 67 1.65 13.57 1.42
C ARG A 67 2.54 12.59 2.18
N HIS A 68 2.29 11.27 2.04
CA HIS A 68 3.08 10.27 2.77
C HIS A 68 4.39 9.88 2.06
N TRP A 69 4.57 10.16 0.76
CA TRP A 69 5.79 10.06 -0.07
C TRP A 69 6.20 8.65 -0.50
N ILE A 70 5.57 7.60 -0.03
CA ILE A 70 5.85 6.24 -0.49
C ILE A 70 5.23 6.06 -1.88
N SER A 71 6.07 5.82 -2.89
CA SER A 71 5.67 5.86 -4.31
C SER A 71 5.50 4.49 -4.96
N GLY A 72 5.94 3.40 -4.30
CA GLY A 72 5.87 2.04 -4.83
C GLY A 72 6.61 1.04 -3.98
N SER A 73 6.67 -0.23 -4.43
CA SER A 73 7.50 -1.27 -3.84
C SER A 73 8.98 -1.08 -4.17
N ASN A 74 9.27 -0.55 -5.36
CA ASN A 74 10.57 -0.02 -5.74
C ASN A 74 10.39 1.33 -6.43
N TRP A 75 11.38 2.20 -6.36
CA TRP A 75 11.36 3.53 -6.97
C TRP A 75 12.77 4.14 -7.03
N TYR A 76 12.99 5.14 -7.90
CA TYR A 76 14.28 5.80 -8.02
C TYR A 76 14.35 7.07 -7.17
N HIS A 77 15.28 7.11 -6.22
CA HIS A 77 15.53 8.27 -5.37
C HIS A 77 16.51 9.22 -6.04
N ARG A 78 16.01 10.32 -6.63
CA ARG A 78 16.79 11.27 -7.43
C ARG A 78 17.96 11.88 -6.67
N THR A 79 17.78 12.25 -5.40
CA THR A 79 18.83 12.89 -4.60
C THR A 79 19.91 11.89 -4.19
N GLU A 80 19.54 10.64 -3.88
CA GLU A 80 20.51 9.59 -3.54
C GLU A 80 21.13 8.95 -4.79
N GLY A 81 20.57 9.18 -5.98
CA GLY A 81 21.04 8.63 -7.24
C GLY A 81 20.95 7.10 -7.31
N ARG A 82 19.98 6.48 -6.63
CA ARG A 82 19.81 5.04 -6.54
C ARG A 82 18.35 4.62 -6.52
N TYR A 83 18.15 3.35 -6.79
CA TYR A 83 16.85 2.73 -6.50
C TYR A 83 16.67 2.43 -5.02
N ILE A 84 15.44 2.54 -4.56
CA ILE A 84 14.92 2.06 -3.28
C ILE A 84 14.13 0.78 -3.56
N GLU A 85 14.21 -0.21 -2.67
CA GLU A 85 13.51 -1.48 -2.81
C GLU A 85 13.00 -1.97 -1.45
N TYR A 86 11.72 -2.35 -1.40
CA TYR A 86 11.03 -2.74 -0.16
C TYR A 86 10.67 -4.22 -0.08
N GLY A 87 11.46 -5.09 -0.75
CA GLY A 87 11.30 -6.53 -0.63
C GLY A 87 10.17 -7.10 -1.47
N SER A 88 9.98 -6.58 -2.70
CA SER A 88 8.99 -7.10 -3.66
C SER A 88 9.19 -8.59 -3.96
N SER A 89 10.44 -9.05 -4.05
CA SER A 89 10.82 -10.45 -4.19
C SER A 89 12.25 -10.68 -3.69
N PHE A 90 12.64 -11.94 -3.48
CA PHE A 90 14.02 -12.27 -3.11
C PHE A 90 15.01 -11.93 -4.25
N GLU A 91 14.63 -12.20 -5.48
CA GLU A 91 15.44 -11.95 -6.67
C GLU A 91 15.60 -10.44 -6.92
N ALA A 92 14.53 -9.66 -6.80
CA ALA A 92 14.58 -8.19 -6.86
C ALA A 92 15.47 -7.65 -5.74
N THR A 93 15.20 -8.04 -4.49
CA THR A 93 16.02 -7.66 -3.33
C THR A 93 17.52 -7.95 -3.56
N ARG A 94 17.83 -9.08 -4.20
CA ARG A 94 19.22 -9.43 -4.57
C ARG A 94 19.76 -8.53 -5.67
N ALA A 95 18.95 -8.19 -6.70
CA ALA A 95 19.34 -7.33 -7.79
C ALA A 95 19.66 -5.90 -7.31
N PHE A 96 18.91 -5.38 -6.35
CA PHE A 96 19.16 -4.06 -5.74
C PHE A 96 20.23 -4.07 -4.65
N GLY A 97 20.61 -5.24 -4.12
CA GLY A 97 21.56 -5.43 -3.04
C GLY A 97 20.89 -5.77 -1.72
N LEU A 98 20.97 -7.04 -1.35
CA LEU A 98 20.27 -7.68 -0.23
C LEU A 98 20.27 -6.86 1.07
N PHE A 99 21.44 -6.42 1.54
CA PHE A 99 21.54 -5.70 2.82
C PHE A 99 20.95 -4.29 2.76
N ARG A 100 21.06 -3.63 1.61
CA ARG A 100 20.50 -2.30 1.41
C ARG A 100 18.98 -2.37 1.37
N SER A 101 18.41 -3.28 0.60
CA SER A 101 16.96 -3.46 0.52
C SER A 101 16.37 -3.89 1.87
N LEU A 102 17.04 -4.76 2.63
CA LEU A 102 16.64 -5.07 3.99
C LEU A 102 16.66 -3.84 4.91
N TYR A 103 17.64 -2.96 4.77
CA TYR A 103 17.70 -1.73 5.53
C TYR A 103 16.60 -0.74 5.10
N ASP A 104 16.34 -0.65 3.79
CA ASP A 104 15.28 0.18 3.25
C ASP A 104 13.89 -0.26 3.77
N ILE A 105 13.57 -1.55 3.75
CA ILE A 105 12.27 -2.06 4.24
C ILE A 105 12.13 -1.99 5.77
N VAL A 106 13.17 -2.39 6.50
CA VAL A 106 13.09 -2.53 7.96
C VAL A 106 13.20 -1.20 8.68
N TYR A 107 13.98 -0.27 8.16
CA TYR A 107 14.28 1.00 8.84
C TYR A 107 13.89 2.22 8.02
N ASN A 108 14.49 2.39 6.82
CA ASN A 108 14.34 3.63 6.06
C ASN A 108 12.89 3.93 5.67
N MET A 109 12.10 2.91 5.33
CA MET A 109 10.69 3.08 4.99
C MET A 109 9.96 3.89 6.05
N ASN A 110 10.12 3.55 7.33
CA ASN A 110 9.45 4.20 8.44
C ASN A 110 10.17 5.46 8.94
N MET A 111 11.51 5.44 8.94
CA MET A 111 12.31 6.48 9.61
C MET A 111 12.83 7.58 8.67
N SER A 112 12.85 7.34 7.35
CA SER A 112 13.45 8.25 6.37
C SER A 112 12.55 8.53 5.16
N HIS A 113 11.88 7.51 4.62
CA HIS A 113 11.14 7.64 3.37
C HIS A 113 9.68 8.07 3.60
N LEU A 114 9.04 7.55 4.66
CA LEU A 114 7.72 8.03 5.07
C LEU A 114 7.84 9.48 5.56
N SER A 115 7.10 10.39 4.96
CA SER A 115 7.13 11.81 5.28
C SER A 115 6.99 12.08 6.79
N HIS A 116 7.84 12.95 7.32
CA HIS A 116 7.71 13.46 8.68
C HIS A 116 6.66 14.58 8.81
N GLU A 117 6.08 15.03 7.70
CA GLU A 117 4.96 15.99 7.71
C GLU A 117 3.61 15.33 7.98
N VAL A 118 3.55 14.00 7.95
CA VAL A 118 2.35 13.22 8.26
C VAL A 118 2.58 12.38 9.52
N GLU A 119 1.53 12.22 10.30
CA GLU A 119 1.54 11.35 11.48
C GLU A 119 0.84 10.03 11.16
N THR A 120 1.34 8.94 11.74
CA THR A 120 0.69 7.64 11.66
C THR A 120 -0.38 7.50 12.74
N LEU A 121 -1.26 6.50 12.59
CA LEU A 121 -2.20 6.09 13.63
C LEU A 121 -1.49 5.84 14.97
N PHE A 122 -0.35 5.15 14.95
CA PHE A 122 0.41 4.82 16.15
C PHE A 122 0.95 6.07 16.85
N GLU A 123 1.41 7.06 16.09
CA GLU A 123 1.86 8.34 16.64
C GLU A 123 0.70 9.09 17.28
N ARG A 124 -0.43 9.23 16.59
CA ARG A 124 -1.60 9.96 17.06
C ARG A 124 -2.27 9.28 18.26
N LEU A 125 -2.41 7.96 18.22
CA LEU A 125 -2.96 7.18 19.34
C LEU A 125 -2.06 7.28 20.57
N GLY A 126 -0.72 7.16 20.39
CA GLY A 126 0.25 7.30 21.47
C GLY A 126 0.25 8.68 22.09
N ASP A 127 0.13 9.76 21.30
CA ASP A 127 0.01 11.14 21.81
C ASP A 127 -1.27 11.37 22.66
N HIS A 128 -2.27 10.53 22.48
CA HIS A 128 -3.52 10.56 23.25
C HIS A 128 -3.60 9.46 24.34
N GLY A 129 -2.50 8.75 24.57
CA GLY A 129 -2.40 7.74 25.63
C GLY A 129 -3.17 6.44 25.34
N VAL A 130 -3.53 6.17 24.09
CA VAL A 130 -4.13 4.90 23.67
C VAL A 130 -3.03 3.89 23.42
N ARG A 131 -3.00 2.81 24.17
CA ARG A 131 -2.00 1.74 24.04
C ARG A 131 -2.20 1.01 22.71
N SER A 132 -1.19 1.02 21.88
CA SER A 132 -1.24 0.46 20.54
C SER A 132 -0.30 -0.74 20.36
N ALA A 133 -0.74 -1.72 19.58
CA ALA A 133 0.01 -2.90 19.21
C ALA A 133 -0.02 -3.14 17.71
N CYS A 134 1.03 -3.78 17.18
CA CYS A 134 1.14 -4.12 15.77
C CYS A 134 1.82 -5.49 15.58
N THR A 135 1.16 -6.42 14.87
CA THR A 135 1.79 -7.59 14.28
C THR A 135 2.58 -7.18 13.03
N PRO A 136 3.32 -8.07 12.33
CA PRO A 136 4.15 -7.66 11.20
C PRO A 136 3.38 -6.86 10.15
N PHE A 137 3.69 -5.58 10.05
CA PHE A 137 3.10 -4.64 9.08
C PHE A 137 4.18 -3.67 8.61
N LEU A 138 4.15 -3.28 7.34
CA LEU A 138 5.26 -2.52 6.76
C LEU A 138 5.42 -1.12 7.37
N ILE A 139 4.33 -0.44 7.65
CA ILE A 139 4.34 0.90 8.22
C ILE A 139 3.96 0.83 9.70
N TYR A 140 4.94 1.03 10.56
CA TYR A 140 4.79 0.89 12.01
C TYR A 140 5.33 2.10 12.82
N ARG A 141 5.72 3.20 12.17
CA ARG A 141 6.26 4.38 12.89
C ARG A 141 5.31 4.82 14.00
N GLY A 142 5.85 5.00 15.21
CA GLY A 142 5.11 5.37 16.42
C GLY A 142 5.97 6.18 17.39
N ARG A 143 5.57 6.25 18.66
CA ARG A 143 6.25 7.08 19.70
C ARG A 143 7.14 6.27 20.64
N THR A 144 7.03 4.96 20.66
CA THR A 144 7.79 4.08 21.56
C THR A 144 9.06 3.57 20.88
N ARG A 145 10.19 3.70 21.59
CA ARG A 145 11.49 3.28 21.08
C ARG A 145 11.71 1.78 21.29
N HIS A 146 12.08 1.08 20.22
CA HIS A 146 12.37 -0.35 20.22
C HIS A 146 13.82 -0.62 19.83
N GLU A 147 14.50 -1.42 20.65
CA GLU A 147 15.86 -1.87 20.35
C GLU A 147 15.83 -3.09 19.42
N LEU A 148 16.92 -3.31 18.71
CA LEU A 148 17.09 -4.49 17.87
C LEU A 148 17.12 -5.74 18.74
N GLY A 149 16.14 -6.62 18.57
CA GLY A 149 15.91 -7.81 19.39
C GLY A 149 16.77 -9.03 19.08
N LEU A 150 17.73 -8.94 18.17
CA LEU A 150 18.55 -10.06 17.72
C LEU A 150 19.56 -10.50 18.78
N GLU A 151 19.65 -11.81 19.03
CA GLU A 151 20.67 -12.43 19.85
C GLU A 151 21.67 -13.26 19.02
N GLY A 152 22.86 -13.48 19.54
CA GLY A 152 23.84 -14.41 18.98
C GLY A 152 24.45 -14.04 17.64
N LEU A 153 24.53 -15.01 16.72
CA LEU A 153 25.18 -14.88 15.41
C LEU A 153 24.42 -13.91 14.50
N LEU A 154 23.08 -13.93 14.53
CA LEU A 154 22.23 -13.05 13.73
C LEU A 154 22.45 -11.58 14.10
N ARG A 155 22.62 -11.26 15.38
CA ARG A 155 22.99 -9.90 15.81
C ARG A 155 24.33 -9.48 15.23
N ARG A 156 25.34 -10.37 15.21
CA ARG A 156 26.66 -10.07 14.63
C ARG A 156 26.58 -9.79 13.13
N VAL A 157 25.76 -10.56 12.42
CA VAL A 157 25.53 -10.36 10.98
C VAL A 157 24.77 -9.06 10.72
N ALA A 158 23.72 -8.80 11.48
CA ALA A 158 22.93 -7.56 11.36
C ALA A 158 23.81 -6.33 11.68
N VAL A 159 24.61 -6.40 12.75
CA VAL A 159 25.55 -5.34 13.13
C VAL A 159 26.63 -5.14 12.05
N ALA A 160 27.17 -6.21 11.48
CA ALA A 160 28.11 -6.11 10.37
C ALA A 160 27.48 -5.53 9.10
N ALA A 161 26.16 -5.69 8.93
CA ALA A 161 25.37 -5.12 7.83
C ALA A 161 24.83 -3.70 8.12
N SER A 162 25.35 -3.00 9.13
CA SER A 162 24.93 -1.65 9.56
C SER A 162 23.55 -1.55 10.23
N PHE A 163 22.94 -2.68 10.62
CA PHE A 163 21.73 -2.68 11.44
C PHE A 163 22.07 -2.40 12.90
N HIS A 164 22.13 -1.13 13.31
CA HIS A 164 22.46 -0.73 14.70
C HIS A 164 21.38 0.14 15.32
N HIS A 165 20.36 0.53 14.54
CA HIS A 165 19.47 1.58 14.97
C HIS A 165 18.27 1.02 15.70
N ALA A 166 17.91 1.64 16.82
CA ALA A 166 16.60 1.52 17.39
C ALA A 166 15.58 2.09 16.42
N THR A 167 14.39 1.52 16.38
CA THR A 167 13.28 2.06 15.63
C THR A 167 12.22 2.67 16.56
N TRP A 168 11.24 3.37 15.99
CA TRP A 168 10.14 3.96 16.72
C TRP A 168 8.83 3.34 16.23
N GLY A 169 8.03 2.80 17.13
CA GLY A 169 6.81 2.05 16.81
C GLY A 169 5.68 2.27 17.82
N PRO A 170 4.61 1.44 17.75
CA PRO A 170 3.57 1.37 18.78
C PRO A 170 4.15 0.88 20.11
N ASP A 171 3.33 0.85 21.18
CA ASP A 171 3.77 0.35 22.49
C ASP A 171 4.21 -1.10 22.42
N GLU A 172 3.48 -1.92 21.66
CA GLU A 172 3.82 -3.32 21.39
C GLU A 172 4.07 -3.53 19.90
N LEU A 173 5.34 -3.61 19.51
CA LEU A 173 5.79 -3.86 18.14
C LEU A 173 6.34 -5.27 17.99
N PHE A 174 5.85 -5.98 16.97
CA PHE A 174 6.33 -7.31 16.58
C PHE A 174 6.63 -7.34 15.09
N TYR A 175 7.85 -7.00 14.72
CA TYR A 175 8.33 -7.01 13.34
C TYR A 175 9.31 -8.18 13.13
N GLY A 176 8.77 -9.38 13.20
CA GLY A 176 9.54 -10.62 13.10
C GLY A 176 10.59 -10.75 14.21
N GLU A 177 11.79 -11.25 13.85
CA GLU A 177 12.92 -11.37 14.77
C GLU A 177 13.66 -10.05 15.03
N LEU A 178 13.38 -9.02 14.22
CA LEU A 178 14.19 -7.80 14.21
C LEU A 178 13.82 -6.86 15.35
N TYR A 179 12.54 -6.58 15.51
CA TYR A 179 12.01 -5.73 16.57
C TYR A 179 10.87 -6.45 17.28
N SER A 180 11.02 -6.67 18.56
CA SER A 180 10.00 -7.27 19.42
C SER A 180 10.01 -6.59 20.79
N SER A 181 8.87 -6.05 21.20
CA SER A 181 8.70 -5.35 22.49
C SER A 181 8.98 -6.27 23.67
N ARG A 182 8.68 -7.55 23.50
CA ARG A 182 8.85 -8.59 24.53
C ARG A 182 9.01 -9.97 23.90
N ALA A 183 9.52 -10.92 24.70
CA ALA A 183 9.57 -12.31 24.32
C ALA A 183 8.15 -12.92 24.45
N VAL A 184 7.58 -13.40 23.36
CA VAL A 184 6.24 -14.01 23.31
C VAL A 184 6.29 -15.52 23.00
N GLY A 185 7.48 -16.11 22.85
CA GLY A 185 7.62 -17.53 22.53
C GLY A 185 7.16 -17.94 21.13
N CYS A 186 6.75 -16.99 20.31
CA CYS A 186 6.33 -17.22 18.94
C CYS A 186 7.53 -17.45 18.02
N LYS A 187 7.43 -18.43 17.12
CA LYS A 187 8.49 -18.72 16.17
C LYS A 187 8.46 -17.72 15.04
N PRO A 188 9.53 -16.99 14.79
CA PRO A 188 9.60 -16.06 13.69
C PRO A 188 9.56 -16.78 12.34
N THR A 189 8.93 -16.17 11.36
CA THR A 189 8.64 -16.78 10.06
C THR A 189 9.18 -15.97 8.88
N LEU A 190 10.02 -14.95 9.11
CA LEU A 190 10.58 -14.08 8.07
C LEU A 190 11.18 -14.83 6.87
N ALA A 191 11.78 -16.01 7.11
CA ALA A 191 12.38 -16.84 6.07
C ALA A 191 11.42 -17.88 5.47
N ARG A 192 10.14 -17.91 5.84
CA ARG A 192 9.18 -18.91 5.40
C ARG A 192 7.90 -18.25 4.88
N PRO A 193 7.85 -17.87 3.58
CA PRO A 193 6.61 -17.37 2.98
C PRO A 193 5.47 -18.36 3.17
N GLY A 194 4.25 -17.85 3.41
CA GLY A 194 3.05 -18.68 3.64
C GLY A 194 2.88 -19.17 5.09
N THR A 195 3.66 -18.65 6.05
CA THR A 195 3.52 -18.96 7.48
C THR A 195 3.53 -17.71 8.37
N ARG A 196 3.32 -16.53 7.77
CA ARG A 196 3.33 -15.24 8.48
C ARG A 196 2.06 -15.04 9.30
N ASP A 197 0.92 -15.55 8.80
CA ASP A 197 -0.37 -15.53 9.50
C ASP A 197 -0.29 -16.31 10.82
N GLU A 198 0.43 -17.45 10.84
CA GLU A 198 0.68 -18.25 12.07
C GLU A 198 1.46 -17.44 13.13
N TYR A 199 2.44 -16.64 12.70
CA TYR A 199 3.17 -15.75 13.60
C TYR A 199 2.27 -14.63 14.14
N SER A 200 1.48 -13.99 13.27
CA SER A 200 0.50 -12.97 13.67
C SER A 200 -0.52 -13.52 14.66
N ALA A 201 -1.06 -14.73 14.41
CA ALA A 201 -1.98 -15.40 15.32
C ALA A 201 -1.34 -15.68 16.69
N CYS A 202 -0.12 -16.21 16.71
CA CYS A 202 0.62 -16.47 17.94
C CYS A 202 0.84 -15.19 18.76
N VAL A 203 1.32 -14.13 18.13
CA VAL A 203 1.51 -12.82 18.78
C VAL A 203 0.17 -12.23 19.23
N GLY A 204 -0.85 -12.27 18.38
CA GLY A 204 -2.18 -11.76 18.68
C GLY A 204 -2.80 -12.41 19.92
N ARG A 205 -2.68 -13.73 20.07
CA ARG A 205 -3.14 -14.45 21.27
C ARG A 205 -2.49 -13.91 22.55
N GLU A 206 -1.18 -13.68 22.52
CA GLU A 206 -0.44 -13.13 23.67
C GLU A 206 -0.90 -11.70 24.00
N LEU A 207 -1.15 -10.88 22.98
CA LEU A 207 -1.64 -9.51 23.15
C LEU A 207 -3.05 -9.48 23.77
N VAL A 208 -3.95 -10.34 23.31
CA VAL A 208 -5.31 -10.47 23.84
C VAL A 208 -5.30 -11.03 25.25
N ALA A 209 -4.63 -12.18 25.46
CA ALA A 209 -4.62 -12.89 26.76
C ALA A 209 -4.03 -12.04 27.90
N ASN A 210 -3.10 -11.13 27.59
CA ASN A 210 -2.43 -10.28 28.59
C ASN A 210 -2.92 -8.82 28.59
N ASP A 211 -4.00 -8.50 27.89
CA ASP A 211 -4.58 -7.14 27.83
C ASP A 211 -3.57 -6.03 27.44
N LEU A 212 -2.79 -6.27 26.38
CA LEU A 212 -1.65 -5.42 26.03
C LEU A 212 -1.95 -4.30 25.03
N TYR A 213 -3.20 -4.10 24.63
CA TYR A 213 -3.59 -3.07 23.67
C TYR A 213 -4.97 -2.48 23.97
N GLU A 214 -5.21 -1.32 23.41
CA GLU A 214 -6.53 -0.72 23.18
C GLU A 214 -6.79 -0.65 21.66
N PHE A 215 -5.73 -0.43 20.85
CA PHE A 215 -5.71 -0.54 19.39
C PHE A 215 -4.73 -1.62 18.96
N LEU A 216 -5.19 -2.58 18.15
CA LEU A 216 -4.35 -3.61 17.54
C LEU A 216 -4.46 -3.55 16.02
N LEU A 217 -3.34 -3.32 15.32
CA LEU A 217 -3.22 -3.61 13.91
C LEU A 217 -2.77 -5.07 13.76
N PHE A 218 -3.70 -5.91 13.28
CA PHE A 218 -3.52 -7.34 13.09
C PHE A 218 -3.40 -7.66 11.60
N SER A 219 -2.19 -7.96 11.13
CA SER A 219 -1.87 -8.18 9.72
C SER A 219 -1.78 -9.65 9.37
N LEU A 220 -2.41 -10.05 8.27
CA LEU A 220 -2.47 -11.40 7.71
C LEU A 220 -1.99 -11.37 6.25
N PRO A 221 -0.67 -11.46 5.98
CA PRO A 221 -0.10 -11.22 4.66
C PRO A 221 -0.03 -12.46 3.75
N ASP A 222 -0.37 -13.66 4.22
CA ASP A 222 -0.14 -14.88 3.45
C ASP A 222 -1.14 -15.10 2.31
N ASN A 223 -2.30 -14.41 2.35
CA ASN A 223 -3.27 -14.47 1.27
C ASN A 223 -2.71 -13.87 -0.04
N ASP A 224 -1.96 -12.78 0.05
CA ASP A 224 -1.24 -12.18 -1.08
C ASP A 224 -0.25 -13.16 -1.73
N TYR A 225 0.65 -13.74 -0.92
CA TYR A 225 1.62 -14.73 -1.40
C TYR A 225 0.95 -15.93 -2.08
N HIS A 226 -0.15 -16.44 -1.50
CA HIS A 226 -0.89 -17.56 -2.06
C HIS A 226 -1.52 -17.21 -3.41
N SER A 227 -2.12 -16.02 -3.48
CA SER A 227 -2.77 -15.49 -4.67
C SER A 227 -1.77 -15.24 -5.80
N HIS A 228 -0.60 -14.68 -5.52
CA HIS A 228 0.49 -14.54 -6.48
C HIS A 228 0.86 -15.87 -7.14
N LYS A 229 0.95 -16.92 -6.33
CA LYS A 229 1.42 -18.24 -6.79
C LYS A 229 0.37 -19.05 -7.54
N PHE A 230 -0.90 -19.00 -7.11
CA PHE A 230 -1.95 -19.89 -7.60
C PHE A 230 -3.07 -19.16 -8.34
N GLY A 231 -3.04 -17.83 -8.36
CA GLY A 231 -4.06 -16.97 -8.91
C GLY A 231 -5.09 -16.53 -7.89
N PRO A 232 -5.80 -15.43 -8.14
CA PRO A 232 -6.74 -14.84 -7.19
C PRO A 232 -7.94 -15.73 -6.86
N GLU A 233 -8.32 -16.65 -7.75
CA GLU A 233 -9.41 -17.60 -7.50
C GLU A 233 -9.05 -18.69 -6.48
N ALA A 234 -7.76 -18.86 -6.20
CA ALA A 234 -7.28 -19.79 -5.16
C ALA A 234 -7.35 -19.21 -3.74
N GLN A 235 -7.76 -17.96 -3.57
CA GLN A 235 -7.81 -17.29 -2.27
C GLN A 235 -8.72 -17.98 -1.25
N ILE A 236 -9.71 -18.77 -1.65
CA ILE A 236 -10.61 -19.48 -0.71
C ILE A 236 -9.82 -20.27 0.34
N GLU A 237 -8.74 -20.93 -0.06
CA GLU A 237 -7.89 -21.69 0.86
C GLU A 237 -7.11 -20.78 1.82
N SER A 238 -6.50 -19.71 1.32
CA SER A 238 -5.75 -18.76 2.15
C SER A 238 -6.64 -17.91 3.04
N ILE A 239 -7.85 -17.56 2.60
CA ILE A 239 -8.87 -16.91 3.42
C ILE A 239 -9.27 -17.82 4.60
N GLY A 240 -9.39 -19.13 4.38
CA GLY A 240 -9.64 -20.08 5.46
C GLY A 240 -8.52 -20.12 6.51
N ARG A 241 -7.25 -19.95 6.08
CA ARG A 241 -6.11 -19.83 7.01
C ARG A 241 -6.14 -18.49 7.77
N ALA A 242 -6.46 -17.40 7.08
CA ALA A 242 -6.62 -16.08 7.71
C ALA A 242 -7.77 -16.07 8.72
N ASP A 243 -8.90 -16.71 8.39
CA ASP A 243 -10.04 -16.90 9.30
C ASP A 243 -9.64 -17.68 10.57
N ALA A 244 -8.90 -18.78 10.40
CA ALA A 244 -8.40 -19.56 11.52
C ALA A 244 -7.43 -18.75 12.41
N ALA A 245 -6.55 -17.95 11.81
CA ALA A 245 -5.65 -17.06 12.54
C ALA A 245 -6.42 -16.00 13.34
N PHE A 246 -7.50 -15.46 12.81
CA PHE A 246 -8.38 -14.54 13.52
C PHE A 246 -9.20 -15.26 14.61
N ALA A 247 -9.65 -16.49 14.36
CA ALA A 247 -10.33 -17.32 15.37
C ALA A 247 -9.43 -17.57 16.58
N GLU A 248 -8.13 -17.88 16.37
CA GLU A 248 -7.17 -18.04 17.48
C GLU A 248 -7.03 -16.76 18.33
N LEU A 249 -7.13 -15.59 17.70
CA LEU A 249 -7.14 -14.30 18.39
C LEU A 249 -8.38 -14.17 19.29
N ALA A 250 -9.56 -14.52 18.74
CA ALA A 250 -10.83 -14.48 19.47
C ALA A 250 -10.89 -15.52 20.61
N ASP A 251 -10.35 -16.73 20.38
CA ASP A 251 -10.31 -17.79 21.39
C ASP A 251 -9.49 -17.41 22.64
N ALA A 252 -8.47 -16.55 22.46
CA ALA A 252 -7.70 -16.02 23.59
C ALA A 252 -8.53 -15.11 24.54
N ALA A 253 -9.66 -14.60 24.07
CA ALA A 253 -10.61 -13.83 24.89
C ALA A 253 -11.74 -14.69 25.47
N GLY A 254 -11.78 -15.99 25.17
CA GLY A 254 -12.83 -16.93 25.59
C GLY A 254 -13.80 -17.33 24.47
N GLY A 255 -13.60 -16.85 23.26
CA GLY A 255 -14.38 -17.09 22.07
C GLY A 255 -14.79 -15.82 21.34
N LEU A 256 -15.42 -15.98 20.18
CA LEU A 256 -15.76 -14.82 19.31
C LEU A 256 -16.78 -13.90 19.98
N ASP A 257 -17.72 -14.41 20.73
CA ASP A 257 -18.74 -13.58 21.38
C ASP A 257 -18.13 -12.68 22.46
N GLU A 258 -17.31 -13.26 23.36
CA GLU A 258 -16.58 -12.55 24.40
C GLU A 258 -15.58 -11.56 23.80
N PHE A 259 -14.95 -11.92 22.70
CA PHE A 259 -14.05 -11.04 21.98
C PHE A 259 -14.78 -9.80 21.45
N LEU A 260 -15.92 -9.98 20.78
CA LEU A 260 -16.72 -8.89 20.20
C LEU A 260 -17.43 -8.02 21.25
N GLU A 261 -17.65 -8.51 22.47
CA GLU A 261 -18.10 -7.68 23.57
C GLU A 261 -17.07 -6.63 23.97
N GLN A 262 -15.78 -6.98 23.88
CA GLN A 262 -14.66 -6.14 24.28
C GLN A 262 -14.03 -5.35 23.12
N ASN A 263 -14.11 -5.86 21.89
CA ASN A 263 -13.44 -5.32 20.72
C ASN A 263 -14.43 -4.94 19.61
N ALA A 264 -14.21 -3.80 19.00
CA ALA A 264 -14.69 -3.52 17.67
C ALA A 264 -13.71 -4.09 16.65
N VAL A 265 -14.19 -4.49 15.49
CA VAL A 265 -13.37 -5.06 14.40
C VAL A 265 -13.58 -4.26 13.13
N VAL A 266 -12.48 -3.83 12.53
CA VAL A 266 -12.41 -3.34 11.15
C VAL A 266 -11.58 -4.34 10.37
N LEU A 267 -12.18 -5.09 9.45
CA LEU A 267 -11.47 -6.01 8.57
C LEU A 267 -11.46 -5.44 7.17
N LEU A 268 -10.28 -5.36 6.55
CA LEU A 268 -10.14 -4.83 5.18
C LEU A 268 -9.01 -5.51 4.42
N ALA A 269 -9.03 -5.31 3.09
CA ALA A 269 -7.87 -5.52 2.22
C ALA A 269 -7.10 -4.20 2.07
N ASP A 270 -5.80 -4.28 1.87
CA ASP A 270 -5.00 -3.14 1.41
C ASP A 270 -5.14 -2.93 -0.11
N HIS A 271 -5.27 -3.99 -0.90
CA HIS A 271 -5.63 -3.99 -2.33
C HIS A 271 -6.27 -5.33 -2.71
N ALA A 272 -6.63 -5.52 -3.97
CA ALA A 272 -7.07 -6.80 -4.52
C ALA A 272 -6.01 -7.34 -5.50
N GLN A 273 -6.30 -8.45 -6.19
CA GLN A 273 -5.43 -9.04 -7.20
C GLN A 273 -6.22 -9.49 -8.43
N THR A 274 -5.56 -9.40 -9.58
CA THR A 274 -6.07 -9.87 -10.87
C THR A 274 -5.18 -10.99 -11.42
N ARG A 275 -5.77 -11.93 -12.15
CA ARG A 275 -5.01 -12.97 -12.86
C ARG A 275 -4.12 -12.36 -13.93
N VAL A 276 -2.87 -12.84 -14.00
CA VAL A 276 -1.89 -12.44 -15.00
C VAL A 276 -1.32 -13.67 -15.71
N GLU A 277 -1.09 -13.51 -17.00
CA GLU A 277 -0.60 -14.58 -17.88
C GLU A 277 0.56 -14.12 -18.77
N HIS A 278 0.67 -12.79 -19.01
CA HIS A 278 1.58 -12.22 -19.98
C HIS A 278 2.58 -11.27 -19.31
N PRO A 279 3.88 -11.63 -19.27
CA PRO A 279 4.92 -10.75 -18.74
C PRO A 279 5.30 -9.67 -19.75
N VAL A 280 5.49 -8.44 -19.28
CA VAL A 280 5.95 -7.29 -20.07
C VAL A 280 7.35 -6.89 -19.60
N PRO A 281 8.42 -7.13 -20.36
CA PRO A 281 9.79 -6.74 -19.99
C PRO A 281 10.01 -5.24 -20.23
N LEU A 282 9.39 -4.38 -19.44
CA LEU A 282 9.36 -2.93 -19.63
C LEU A 282 10.75 -2.30 -19.69
N ALA A 283 11.64 -2.66 -18.75
CA ALA A 283 13.00 -2.12 -18.72
C ALA A 283 13.81 -2.52 -19.97
N GLU A 284 13.68 -3.77 -20.45
CA GLU A 284 14.32 -4.25 -21.68
C GLU A 284 13.72 -3.55 -22.92
N ALA A 285 12.39 -3.41 -22.99
CA ALA A 285 11.70 -2.76 -24.10
C ALA A 285 12.10 -1.28 -24.26
N LEU A 286 12.33 -0.56 -23.15
CA LEU A 286 12.87 0.80 -23.16
C LEU A 286 14.39 0.81 -23.38
N GLY A 287 15.11 -0.19 -22.90
CA GLY A 287 16.55 -0.36 -23.06
C GLY A 287 17.00 -0.53 -24.51
N SER A 288 16.09 -0.84 -25.43
CA SER A 288 16.37 -0.87 -26.88
C SER A 288 16.68 0.52 -27.47
N ASP A 289 16.13 1.59 -26.86
CA ASP A 289 16.20 2.97 -27.36
C ASP A 289 17.00 3.92 -26.46
N TRP A 290 17.14 3.59 -25.16
CA TRP A 290 17.81 4.40 -24.15
C TRP A 290 18.70 3.55 -23.26
N ARG A 291 19.74 4.16 -22.70
CA ARG A 291 20.46 3.53 -21.61
C ARG A 291 19.63 3.61 -20.31
N VAL A 292 19.08 2.47 -19.93
CA VAL A 292 18.35 2.31 -18.66
C VAL A 292 19.35 2.03 -17.55
N LEU A 293 19.18 2.70 -16.41
CA LEU A 293 19.97 2.48 -15.20
C LEU A 293 19.66 1.09 -14.62
N GLU A 294 20.70 0.28 -14.50
CA GLU A 294 20.59 -1.02 -13.83
C GLU A 294 20.64 -0.88 -12.30
N PRO A 295 19.97 -1.77 -11.54
CA PRO A 295 20.16 -1.86 -10.09
C PRO A 295 21.63 -1.98 -9.71
N ASN A 296 22.04 -1.27 -8.65
CA ASN A 296 23.44 -1.21 -8.17
C ASN A 296 24.45 -0.52 -9.09
N GLU A 297 24.05 0.05 -10.20
CA GLU A 297 24.89 0.93 -11.01
C GLU A 297 24.80 2.40 -10.55
N GLY A 298 25.84 3.18 -10.87
CA GLY A 298 25.80 4.64 -10.74
C GLY A 298 24.93 5.27 -11.84
N ALA A 299 24.30 6.39 -11.55
CA ALA A 299 23.36 7.06 -12.45
C ALA A 299 23.96 7.53 -13.79
N GLU A 300 25.27 7.76 -13.89
CA GLU A 300 25.90 8.19 -15.12
C GLU A 300 26.51 7.02 -15.89
N PRO A 301 26.32 6.95 -17.21
CA PRO A 301 25.64 7.88 -18.12
C PRO A 301 24.19 7.46 -18.49
N ALA A 302 23.39 6.91 -17.55
CA ALA A 302 22.03 6.46 -17.86
C ALA A 302 21.11 7.63 -18.28
N GLU A 303 20.15 7.34 -19.15
CA GLU A 303 19.14 8.29 -19.65
C GLU A 303 17.79 8.11 -18.94
N LEU A 304 17.49 6.86 -18.54
CA LEU A 304 16.27 6.50 -17.83
C LEU A 304 16.59 5.68 -16.58
N ALA A 305 15.78 5.84 -15.54
CA ALA A 305 15.56 4.83 -14.52
C ALA A 305 14.13 4.29 -14.68
N VAL A 306 13.96 2.99 -14.52
CA VAL A 306 12.69 2.30 -14.72
C VAL A 306 12.38 1.46 -13.49
N SER A 307 11.23 1.68 -12.89
CA SER A 307 10.74 0.92 -11.74
C SER A 307 9.49 0.13 -12.16
N PRO A 308 9.65 -1.14 -12.56
CA PRO A 308 8.51 -2.04 -12.70
C PRO A 308 7.99 -2.39 -11.30
N ILE A 309 6.68 -2.35 -11.10
CA ILE A 309 6.04 -2.51 -9.80
C ILE A 309 4.82 -3.41 -10.00
N ALA A 310 5.04 -4.70 -10.20
CA ALA A 310 3.98 -5.67 -10.49
C ALA A 310 3.14 -5.22 -11.71
N ARG A 311 1.89 -4.76 -11.53
CA ARG A 311 1.05 -4.25 -12.63
C ARG A 311 1.07 -2.72 -12.77
N ALA A 312 1.94 -2.04 -12.05
CA ALA A 312 2.25 -0.63 -12.26
C ALA A 312 3.71 -0.44 -12.63
N GLY A 313 4.07 0.74 -13.10
CA GLY A 313 5.45 1.10 -13.38
C GLY A 313 5.68 2.59 -13.32
N ALA A 314 6.96 2.96 -13.16
CA ALA A 314 7.39 4.34 -13.20
C ALA A 314 8.64 4.49 -14.06
N VAL A 315 8.68 5.54 -14.88
CA VAL A 315 9.84 5.93 -15.67
C VAL A 315 10.34 7.29 -15.19
N TYR A 316 11.62 7.37 -14.89
CA TYR A 316 12.33 8.58 -14.49
C TYR A 316 13.26 8.98 -15.63
N VAL A 317 13.09 10.19 -16.16
CA VAL A 317 14.00 10.77 -17.16
C VAL A 317 15.17 11.40 -16.42
N LEU A 318 16.37 10.91 -16.68
CA LEU A 318 17.61 11.35 -16.03
C LEU A 318 18.33 12.45 -16.81
N ASP A 319 17.87 12.73 -18.05
CA ASP A 319 18.31 13.88 -18.83
C ASP A 319 17.86 15.22 -18.22
N GLU A 320 18.48 16.31 -18.63
CA GLU A 320 18.14 17.66 -18.16
C GLU A 320 17.66 18.59 -19.29
N GLY A 321 16.89 19.60 -18.90
CA GLY A 321 16.41 20.68 -19.77
C GLY A 321 15.69 20.19 -21.02
N ARG A 322 15.97 20.78 -22.19
CA ARG A 322 15.30 20.42 -23.47
C ARG A 322 15.53 18.97 -23.91
N ARG A 323 16.59 18.31 -23.41
CA ARG A 323 16.82 16.90 -23.70
C ARG A 323 15.82 16.06 -22.91
N ALA A 324 15.58 16.37 -21.63
CA ALA A 324 14.57 15.72 -20.82
C ALA A 324 13.18 15.79 -21.46
N GLU A 325 12.74 16.96 -21.94
CA GLU A 325 11.46 17.12 -22.62
C GLU A 325 11.33 16.23 -23.87
N ARG A 326 12.41 16.15 -24.68
CA ARG A 326 12.43 15.29 -25.86
C ARG A 326 12.41 13.80 -25.49
N THR A 327 13.20 13.40 -24.50
CA THR A 327 13.25 12.02 -24.02
C THR A 327 11.89 11.63 -23.46
N HIS A 328 11.28 12.45 -22.62
CA HIS A 328 9.94 12.24 -22.08
C HIS A 328 8.88 12.04 -23.18
N SER A 329 8.87 12.90 -24.19
CA SER A 329 7.95 12.77 -25.33
C SER A 329 8.16 11.50 -26.15
N ARG A 330 9.42 11.09 -26.36
CA ARG A 330 9.76 9.85 -27.06
C ARG A 330 9.41 8.61 -26.25
N VAL A 331 9.61 8.63 -24.93
CA VAL A 331 9.22 7.53 -24.03
C VAL A 331 7.71 7.32 -24.10
N ARG A 332 6.90 8.37 -24.04
CA ARG A 332 5.45 8.26 -24.19
C ARG A 332 5.05 7.66 -25.55
N ALA A 333 5.72 8.07 -26.62
CA ALA A 333 5.48 7.49 -27.95
C ALA A 333 5.83 5.98 -27.98
N ARG A 334 6.91 5.58 -27.30
CA ARG A 334 7.32 4.18 -27.22
C ARG A 334 6.35 3.35 -26.36
N LEU A 335 5.84 3.91 -25.25
CA LEU A 335 4.87 3.22 -24.37
C LEU A 335 3.58 2.84 -25.10
N ARG A 336 3.11 3.64 -26.08
CA ARG A 336 1.96 3.30 -26.94
C ARG A 336 2.13 2.01 -27.73
N GLU A 337 3.38 1.63 -28.01
CA GLU A 337 3.74 0.47 -28.84
C GLU A 337 4.02 -0.78 -28.01
N ILE A 338 4.14 -0.65 -26.68
CA ILE A 338 4.43 -1.78 -25.80
C ILE A 338 3.12 -2.49 -25.46
N GLU A 339 2.97 -3.71 -25.96
CA GLU A 339 1.85 -4.56 -25.62
C GLU A 339 1.79 -4.81 -24.11
N GLY A 340 0.60 -4.68 -23.52
CA GLY A 340 0.39 -4.83 -22.08
C GLY A 340 0.45 -3.54 -21.28
N VAL A 341 0.84 -2.40 -21.87
CA VAL A 341 0.61 -1.06 -21.28
C VAL A 341 -0.82 -0.66 -21.60
N ASP A 342 -1.64 -0.43 -20.56
CA ASP A 342 -3.03 0.02 -20.71
C ASP A 342 -3.11 1.54 -20.82
N LEU A 343 -2.58 2.22 -19.82
CA LEU A 343 -2.51 3.68 -19.78
C LEU A 343 -1.18 4.13 -19.13
N PHE A 344 -0.84 5.38 -19.40
CA PHE A 344 0.24 6.06 -18.71
C PHE A 344 -0.12 7.51 -18.45
N ALA A 345 0.41 8.06 -17.34
CA ALA A 345 0.10 9.39 -16.86
C ALA A 345 1.38 10.17 -16.51
N TRP A 346 1.31 11.51 -16.63
CA TRP A 346 2.43 12.42 -16.35
C TRP A 346 1.94 13.79 -15.88
N LEU A 347 2.84 14.61 -15.38
CA LEU A 347 2.55 16.03 -15.12
C LEU A 347 2.83 16.87 -16.38
N ALA A 348 1.84 17.61 -16.81
CA ALA A 348 1.91 18.58 -17.91
C ALA A 348 1.80 20.01 -17.35
N GLY A 349 2.91 20.51 -16.80
CA GLY A 349 2.91 21.77 -16.03
C GLY A 349 2.26 21.58 -14.67
N ASP A 350 1.16 22.30 -14.42
CA ASP A 350 0.36 22.23 -13.19
C ASP A 350 -0.84 21.25 -13.29
N GLU A 351 -1.02 20.63 -14.46
CA GLU A 351 -2.07 19.64 -14.73
C GLU A 351 -1.48 18.21 -14.71
N ALA A 352 -2.30 17.24 -14.40
CA ALA A 352 -2.04 15.85 -14.71
C ALA A 352 -2.61 15.52 -16.09
N ALA A 353 -1.90 14.69 -16.83
CA ALA A 353 -2.35 14.14 -18.10
C ALA A 353 -2.31 12.62 -18.06
N VAL A 354 -3.28 11.98 -18.68
CA VAL A 354 -3.34 10.52 -18.84
C VAL A 354 -3.66 10.18 -20.28
N GLU A 355 -3.02 9.14 -20.79
CA GLU A 355 -3.24 8.68 -22.16
C GLU A 355 -3.50 7.17 -22.18
N ARG A 356 -4.48 6.76 -22.99
CA ARG A 356 -4.85 5.38 -23.29
C ARG A 356 -5.39 5.27 -24.72
N ASP A 357 -4.85 4.34 -25.50
CA ASP A 357 -5.30 4.07 -26.88
C ASP A 357 -5.36 5.32 -27.78
N GLY A 358 -4.49 6.32 -27.54
CA GLY A 358 -4.46 7.61 -28.26
C GLY A 358 -5.46 8.66 -27.77
N ALA A 359 -6.36 8.32 -26.83
CA ALA A 359 -7.17 9.31 -26.12
C ALA A 359 -6.33 9.95 -25.01
N GLU A 360 -6.32 11.28 -24.90
CA GLU A 360 -5.63 12.04 -23.85
C GLU A 360 -6.66 12.86 -23.07
N LEU A 361 -6.58 12.79 -21.74
CA LEU A 361 -7.34 13.61 -20.80
C LEU A 361 -6.37 14.35 -19.90
N ARG A 362 -6.56 15.66 -19.75
CA ARG A 362 -5.90 16.52 -18.77
C ARG A 362 -6.86 16.89 -17.67
N PHE A 363 -6.33 16.99 -16.47
CA PHE A 363 -7.16 17.32 -15.32
C PHE A 363 -6.36 18.00 -14.21
N ARG A 364 -7.06 18.80 -13.42
CA ARG A 364 -6.55 19.44 -12.20
C ARG A 364 -7.69 19.67 -11.22
N PRO A 365 -7.39 19.87 -9.91
CA PRO A 365 -8.42 20.34 -8.97
C PRO A 365 -9.11 21.61 -9.49
N GLY A 366 -10.43 21.60 -9.47
CA GLY A 366 -11.26 22.67 -10.02
C GLY A 366 -12.72 22.55 -9.58
N SER A 367 -13.65 23.03 -10.40
CA SER A 367 -15.07 23.05 -10.04
C SER A 367 -16.02 22.71 -11.20
N GLU A 368 -15.47 22.26 -12.33
CA GLU A 368 -16.29 21.97 -13.52
C GLU A 368 -17.14 20.70 -13.31
N VAL A 369 -16.53 19.66 -12.77
CA VAL A 369 -17.21 18.40 -12.40
C VAL A 369 -16.77 17.96 -11.01
N ALA A 370 -17.57 17.14 -10.34
CA ALA A 370 -17.15 16.45 -9.11
C ALA A 370 -16.91 14.97 -9.39
N ASP A 371 -15.96 14.33 -8.71
CA ASP A 371 -15.90 12.87 -8.67
C ASP A 371 -16.94 12.29 -7.70
N ARG A 372 -17.01 10.95 -7.60
CA ARG A 372 -17.95 10.27 -6.69
C ARG A 372 -17.75 10.64 -5.22
N ARG A 373 -16.58 11.13 -4.83
CA ARG A 373 -16.25 11.55 -3.47
C ARG A 373 -16.52 13.04 -3.22
N GLY A 374 -17.01 13.74 -4.24
CA GLY A 374 -17.33 15.18 -4.20
C GLY A 374 -16.11 16.09 -4.37
N VAL A 375 -14.96 15.54 -4.80
CA VAL A 375 -13.79 16.36 -5.13
C VAL A 375 -13.99 16.99 -6.50
N GLY A 376 -13.81 18.31 -6.59
CA GLY A 376 -14.01 19.07 -7.83
C GLY A 376 -12.79 19.02 -8.76
N TRP A 377 -13.04 18.91 -10.05
CA TRP A 377 -12.04 18.82 -11.12
C TRP A 377 -12.39 19.70 -12.30
N ASP A 378 -11.37 20.30 -12.95
CA ASP A 378 -11.44 20.85 -14.29
C ASP A 378 -10.83 19.82 -15.24
N LEU A 379 -11.50 19.54 -16.37
CA LEU A 379 -11.14 18.49 -17.32
C LEU A 379 -10.97 19.08 -18.72
N GLU A 380 -9.95 18.64 -19.47
CA GLU A 380 -9.75 18.97 -20.87
C GLU A 380 -9.33 17.72 -21.66
N GLY A 381 -10.06 17.39 -22.73
CA GLY A 381 -9.72 16.27 -23.62
C GLY A 381 -10.75 15.17 -23.66
N ASP A 382 -10.29 13.91 -23.84
CA ASP A 382 -11.14 12.75 -24.08
C ASP A 382 -11.29 11.87 -22.82
N LEU A 383 -12.49 11.78 -22.27
CA LEU A 383 -12.83 10.92 -21.14
C LEU A 383 -12.57 9.43 -21.41
N GLY A 384 -12.47 9.02 -22.67
CA GLY A 384 -12.10 7.68 -23.11
C GLY A 384 -10.74 7.22 -22.58
N ALA A 385 -9.82 8.15 -22.28
CA ALA A 385 -8.54 7.85 -21.65
C ALA A 385 -8.69 7.14 -20.29
N LEU A 386 -9.77 7.45 -19.57
CA LEU A 386 -10.12 6.80 -18.29
C LEU A 386 -11.40 5.96 -18.37
N ARG A 387 -11.87 5.60 -19.59
CA ARG A 387 -13.15 4.88 -19.77
C ARG A 387 -14.27 5.50 -18.94
N ALA A 388 -14.24 6.82 -18.81
CA ALA A 388 -15.10 7.56 -17.91
C ALA A 388 -16.30 8.20 -18.65
N ALA A 389 -17.29 8.56 -17.86
CA ALA A 389 -18.41 9.37 -18.29
C ALA A 389 -18.71 10.46 -17.25
N THR A 390 -19.29 11.57 -17.71
CA THR A 390 -19.86 12.57 -16.81
C THR A 390 -21.38 12.46 -16.85
N ARG A 391 -22.01 12.24 -15.70
CA ARG A 391 -23.46 12.17 -15.54
C ARG A 391 -23.88 13.09 -14.40
N ASP A 392 -24.82 14.02 -14.67
CA ASP A 392 -25.33 14.96 -13.68
C ASP A 392 -24.22 15.75 -12.95
N GLY A 393 -23.15 16.13 -13.68
CA GLY A 393 -21.99 16.84 -13.13
C GLY A 393 -21.02 15.96 -12.33
N THR A 394 -21.23 14.65 -12.30
CA THR A 394 -20.36 13.70 -11.62
C THR A 394 -19.51 12.92 -12.63
N PHE A 395 -18.18 13.00 -12.49
CA PHE A 395 -17.22 12.17 -13.20
C PHE A 395 -17.17 10.78 -12.57
N ASP A 396 -17.26 9.76 -13.40
CA ASP A 396 -17.21 8.36 -12.95
C ASP A 396 -16.51 7.47 -13.96
N SER A 397 -15.75 6.50 -13.43
CA SER A 397 -15.16 5.37 -14.16
C SER A 397 -15.30 4.09 -13.34
N GLU A 398 -16.07 3.15 -13.84
CA GLU A 398 -16.20 1.82 -13.21
C GLU A 398 -14.91 1.00 -13.37
N THR A 399 -14.15 1.22 -14.46
CA THR A 399 -12.90 0.52 -14.73
C THR A 399 -11.76 1.02 -13.84
N TYR A 400 -11.69 2.34 -13.61
CA TYR A 400 -10.64 2.98 -12.83
C TYR A 400 -11.24 3.80 -11.69
N PRO A 401 -11.58 3.14 -10.56
CA PRO A 401 -12.24 3.80 -9.44
C PRO A 401 -11.36 4.91 -8.87
N ASP A 402 -11.97 6.06 -8.56
CA ASP A 402 -11.30 7.24 -7.99
C ASP A 402 -10.05 7.72 -8.79
N ALA A 403 -10.07 7.52 -10.13
CA ALA A 403 -8.91 7.65 -10.99
C ALA A 403 -8.24 9.02 -10.90
N LEU A 404 -9.02 10.11 -10.92
CA LEU A 404 -8.48 11.47 -10.92
C LEU A 404 -7.66 11.75 -9.65
N SER A 405 -8.24 11.47 -8.49
CA SER A 405 -7.58 11.67 -7.19
C SER A 405 -6.36 10.76 -7.00
N ARG A 406 -6.45 9.51 -7.43
CA ARG A 406 -5.36 8.53 -7.32
C ARG A 406 -4.17 8.89 -8.21
N LEU A 407 -4.42 9.20 -9.48
CA LEU A 407 -3.37 9.65 -10.42
C LEU A 407 -2.76 11.00 -10.01
N TRP A 408 -3.62 11.95 -9.60
CA TRP A 408 -3.15 13.27 -9.15
C TRP A 408 -2.17 13.16 -7.99
N SER A 409 -2.53 12.39 -6.96
CA SER A 409 -1.68 12.24 -5.78
C SER A 409 -0.41 11.46 -6.08
N ALA A 410 -0.50 10.37 -6.86
CA ALA A 410 0.66 9.57 -7.23
C ALA A 410 1.67 10.37 -8.06
N LEU A 411 1.22 11.16 -9.04
CA LEU A 411 2.07 12.01 -9.86
C LEU A 411 2.74 13.17 -9.09
N ARG A 412 2.11 13.62 -7.99
CA ARG A 412 2.62 14.72 -7.16
C ARG A 412 3.44 14.27 -5.96
N ALA A 413 3.59 12.96 -5.79
CA ALA A 413 4.50 12.45 -4.77
C ALA A 413 5.94 12.92 -5.07
N PRO A 414 6.72 13.35 -4.07
CA PRO A 414 8.08 13.89 -4.28
C PRO A 414 9.03 12.93 -5.01
N TYR A 415 8.77 11.64 -4.90
CA TYR A 415 9.58 10.58 -5.52
C TYR A 415 8.87 9.89 -6.68
N ALA A 416 7.81 10.49 -7.20
CA ALA A 416 7.12 9.97 -8.38
C ALA A 416 8.03 9.90 -9.60
N GLY A 417 7.79 8.91 -10.48
CA GLY A 417 8.35 8.91 -11.83
C GLY A 417 7.80 10.08 -12.66
N ASP A 418 8.53 10.47 -13.69
CA ASP A 418 8.04 11.46 -14.66
C ASP A 418 6.84 10.93 -15.45
N ILE A 419 6.79 9.59 -15.62
CA ILE A 419 5.67 8.89 -16.24
C ILE A 419 5.31 7.70 -15.36
N LEU A 420 4.04 7.62 -14.96
CA LEU A 420 3.47 6.46 -14.28
C LEU A 420 2.73 5.59 -15.29
N ILE A 421 2.78 4.29 -15.11
CA ILE A 421 2.25 3.28 -16.04
C ILE A 421 1.30 2.35 -15.28
N SER A 422 0.18 2.01 -15.91
CA SER A 422 -0.73 0.94 -15.47
C SER A 422 -0.79 -0.13 -16.56
N ALA A 423 -0.56 -1.39 -16.18
CA ALA A 423 -0.62 -2.51 -17.10
C ALA A 423 -2.08 -2.92 -17.42
N ALA A 424 -2.29 -3.45 -18.60
CA ALA A 424 -3.55 -3.99 -19.03
C ALA A 424 -3.93 -5.25 -18.24
N THR A 425 -5.22 -5.57 -18.19
CA THR A 425 -5.72 -6.81 -17.58
C THR A 425 -5.06 -8.04 -18.21
N GLY A 426 -4.57 -8.95 -17.38
CA GLY A 426 -3.83 -10.14 -17.82
C GLY A 426 -2.34 -9.95 -18.01
N TYR A 427 -1.83 -8.72 -17.93
CA TYR A 427 -0.41 -8.38 -18.08
C TYR A 427 0.23 -7.94 -16.77
N GLU A 428 1.52 -8.23 -16.62
CA GLU A 428 2.36 -7.82 -15.51
C GLU A 428 3.72 -7.33 -16.01
N LEU A 429 4.25 -6.26 -15.43
CA LEU A 429 5.59 -5.78 -15.74
C LEU A 429 6.61 -6.68 -15.05
N VAL A 430 7.61 -7.15 -15.80
CA VAL A 430 8.71 -7.97 -15.25
C VAL A 430 9.54 -7.11 -14.31
N ASP A 431 9.64 -7.52 -13.04
CA ASP A 431 10.42 -6.83 -12.02
C ASP A 431 11.94 -7.04 -12.24
N TRP A 432 12.73 -6.19 -11.62
CA TRP A 432 14.17 -6.36 -11.58
C TRP A 432 14.57 -7.73 -11.00
N GLY A 433 15.57 -8.36 -11.63
CA GLY A 433 15.90 -9.75 -11.33
C GLY A 433 15.13 -10.76 -12.18
N GLY A 434 14.25 -10.29 -13.09
CA GLY A 434 13.49 -11.13 -14.02
C GLY A 434 12.28 -11.83 -13.39
N VAL A 435 11.77 -11.30 -12.27
CA VAL A 435 10.63 -11.89 -11.56
C VAL A 435 9.32 -11.52 -12.21
N THR A 436 8.42 -12.49 -12.30
CA THR A 436 7.04 -12.33 -12.71
C THR A 436 6.19 -13.38 -11.99
N HIS A 437 4.93 -13.05 -11.73
CA HIS A 437 3.95 -13.97 -11.17
C HIS A 437 3.13 -14.70 -12.26
N CYS A 438 3.47 -14.49 -13.52
CA CYS A 438 2.79 -15.15 -14.64
C CYS A 438 3.22 -16.62 -14.81
N PRO A 439 2.26 -17.60 -14.89
CA PRO A 439 0.84 -17.44 -14.69
C PRO A 439 0.49 -17.46 -13.20
N GLY A 440 -0.34 -16.49 -12.73
CA GLY A 440 -0.74 -16.40 -11.32
C GLY A 440 -1.61 -15.19 -11.04
N GLY A 441 -1.45 -14.57 -9.86
CA GLY A 441 -2.11 -13.32 -9.50
C GLY A 441 -1.11 -12.18 -9.39
N SER A 442 -1.53 -10.96 -9.71
CA SER A 442 -0.73 -9.75 -9.51
C SER A 442 -1.64 -8.53 -9.30
N HIS A 443 -1.03 -7.44 -8.86
CA HIS A 443 -1.72 -6.20 -8.50
C HIS A 443 -0.86 -4.98 -8.83
N GLY A 444 -1.33 -3.78 -8.54
CA GLY A 444 -0.56 -2.56 -8.74
C GLY A 444 -1.21 -1.60 -9.73
N SER A 445 -2.05 -2.07 -10.64
CA SER A 445 -2.66 -1.23 -11.68
C SER A 445 -3.74 -0.30 -11.12
N LEU A 446 -4.20 0.62 -11.98
CA LEU A 446 -5.31 1.51 -11.67
C LEU A 446 -6.68 0.79 -11.76
N ASP A 447 -6.72 -0.39 -12.38
CA ASP A 447 -7.92 -1.18 -12.66
C ASP A 447 -8.69 -1.57 -11.38
N ALA A 448 -10.00 -1.63 -11.49
CA ALA A 448 -10.90 -2.01 -10.40
C ALA A 448 -10.56 -3.38 -9.79
N GLY A 449 -10.10 -4.32 -10.62
CA GLY A 449 -9.73 -5.68 -10.20
C GLY A 449 -8.55 -5.72 -9.21
N ASP A 450 -7.65 -4.74 -9.26
CA ASP A 450 -6.54 -4.60 -8.30
C ASP A 450 -6.89 -3.66 -7.15
N SER A 451 -7.91 -2.81 -7.33
CA SER A 451 -8.12 -1.62 -6.49
C SER A 451 -9.27 -1.76 -5.51
N LEU A 452 -10.22 -2.66 -5.76
CA LEU A 452 -11.43 -2.78 -4.94
C LEU A 452 -11.33 -3.97 -3.98
N GLY A 453 -11.28 -3.65 -2.69
CA GLY A 453 -11.26 -4.64 -1.61
C GLY A 453 -12.44 -4.50 -0.65
N PRO A 454 -12.69 -5.51 0.22
CA PRO A 454 -13.71 -5.41 1.26
C PRO A 454 -13.27 -4.48 2.37
N LEU A 455 -14.24 -3.79 2.98
CA LEU A 455 -14.14 -3.14 4.26
C LEU A 455 -15.35 -3.58 5.11
N LEU A 456 -15.09 -4.36 6.15
CA LEU A 456 -16.11 -4.87 7.06
C LEU A 456 -15.99 -4.17 8.42
N LEU A 457 -17.07 -3.55 8.87
CA LEU A 457 -17.16 -2.79 10.10
C LEU A 457 -18.05 -3.54 11.11
N CYS A 458 -17.52 -3.89 12.26
CA CYS A 458 -18.26 -4.62 13.29
C CYS A 458 -18.04 -3.98 14.68
N GLY A 459 -19.13 -3.56 15.32
CA GLY A 459 -19.14 -3.11 16.71
C GLY A 459 -18.44 -1.79 17.02
N LEU A 460 -18.28 -0.90 16.04
CA LEU A 460 -17.73 0.45 16.23
C LEU A 460 -18.60 1.29 17.18
N GLU A 461 -18.01 2.32 17.80
CA GLU A 461 -18.74 3.25 18.65
C GLU A 461 -19.81 4.01 17.82
N PRO A 462 -21.01 4.23 18.41
CA PRO A 462 -22.07 4.96 17.72
C PRO A 462 -21.61 6.34 17.23
N GLY A 463 -21.88 6.65 15.96
CA GLY A 463 -21.49 7.92 15.34
C GLY A 463 -20.10 7.90 14.70
N THR A 464 -19.29 6.85 14.90
CA THR A 464 -18.03 6.61 14.18
C THR A 464 -18.28 6.33 12.70
N GLU A 465 -19.36 5.65 12.40
CA GLU A 465 -19.83 5.37 11.04
C GLU A 465 -20.49 6.64 10.44
N ALA A 466 -19.67 7.63 10.07
CA ALA A 466 -20.16 8.65 9.15
C ALA A 466 -20.52 7.93 7.85
N ILE A 467 -21.81 7.94 7.48
CA ILE A 467 -22.29 7.33 6.23
C ILE A 467 -21.51 7.95 5.09
N ARG A 468 -20.54 7.20 4.58
CA ARG A 468 -19.83 7.51 3.33
C ARG A 468 -20.36 6.57 2.27
N GLU A 469 -20.74 7.10 1.13
CA GLU A 469 -21.17 6.29 -0.01
C GLU A 469 -19.96 5.60 -0.67
N HIS A 470 -18.78 6.22 -0.60
CA HIS A 470 -17.55 5.75 -1.22
C HIS A 470 -16.38 5.79 -0.25
N TRP A 471 -15.75 4.66 -0.01
CA TRP A 471 -14.61 4.49 0.88
C TRP A 471 -13.31 4.32 0.10
N GLY A 472 -12.23 4.85 0.66
CA GLY A 472 -10.87 4.57 0.25
C GLY A 472 -9.98 4.31 1.45
N LEU A 473 -8.81 3.73 1.24
CA LEU A 473 -7.89 3.37 2.33
C LEU A 473 -7.48 4.56 3.20
N HIS A 474 -7.36 5.75 2.61
CA HIS A 474 -7.06 7.00 3.34
C HIS A 474 -8.17 7.44 4.31
N ASP A 475 -9.35 6.83 4.29
CA ASP A 475 -10.41 7.09 5.26
C ASP A 475 -10.24 6.28 6.56
N ILE A 476 -9.45 5.19 6.52
CA ILE A 476 -9.35 4.22 7.63
C ILE A 476 -8.73 4.84 8.87
N ALA A 477 -7.68 5.65 8.71
CA ALA A 477 -7.09 6.34 9.85
C ALA A 477 -8.10 7.25 10.57
N GLY A 478 -8.91 8.00 9.80
CA GLY A 478 -9.98 8.83 10.35
C GLY A 478 -11.02 8.00 11.10
N LEU A 479 -11.44 6.86 10.55
CA LEU A 479 -12.38 5.93 11.18
C LEU A 479 -11.87 5.43 12.54
N VAL A 480 -10.60 5.01 12.61
CA VAL A 480 -9.96 4.54 13.85
C VAL A 480 -9.89 5.67 14.88
N LEU A 481 -9.46 6.86 14.50
CA LEU A 481 -9.36 8.01 15.39
C LEU A 481 -10.72 8.44 15.93
N ASP A 482 -11.74 8.48 15.08
CA ASP A 482 -13.13 8.79 15.46
C ASP A 482 -13.64 7.77 16.52
N HIS A 483 -13.31 6.48 16.36
CA HIS A 483 -13.65 5.45 17.36
C HIS A 483 -13.07 5.77 18.74
N PHE A 484 -11.86 6.32 18.80
CA PHE A 484 -11.23 6.73 20.06
C PHE A 484 -11.60 8.17 20.48
N GLY A 485 -12.44 8.87 19.71
CA GLY A 485 -12.86 10.24 19.98
C GLY A 485 -11.71 11.24 19.88
N ILE A 486 -10.76 10.96 19.01
CA ILE A 486 -9.60 11.79 18.72
C ILE A 486 -9.93 12.66 17.52
N ASP A 487 -10.00 13.98 17.72
CA ASP A 487 -10.22 14.94 16.66
C ASP A 487 -9.00 15.05 15.73
N GLY A 488 -9.25 15.16 14.46
CA GLY A 488 -8.23 15.38 13.47
C GLY A 488 -8.33 14.39 12.32
N ARG A 489 -9.25 14.69 11.40
CA ARG A 489 -9.35 13.94 10.13
C ARG A 489 -8.08 14.19 9.31
N PRO A 490 -7.28 13.16 9.02
CA PRO A 490 -6.32 13.24 7.92
C PRO A 490 -7.10 13.40 6.62
N GLY A 491 -6.52 14.06 5.63
CA GLY A 491 -6.91 13.85 4.24
C GLY A 491 -8.17 14.50 3.70
N ALA A 492 -8.62 15.64 4.18
CA ALA A 492 -9.31 16.54 3.25
C ALA A 492 -8.25 17.13 2.31
N LEU A 493 -8.42 16.99 0.99
CA LEU A 493 -7.60 17.67 -0.01
C LEU A 493 -7.50 19.18 0.36
N ARG A 494 -6.50 19.52 1.17
CA ARG A 494 -6.18 20.92 1.42
C ARG A 494 -5.47 21.41 0.18
N MET A 495 -6.23 22.13 -0.66
CA MET A 495 -5.68 22.87 -1.76
C MET A 495 -4.59 23.83 -1.23
N ARG A 496 -3.34 23.49 -1.38
CA ARG A 496 -2.27 24.48 -1.31
C ARG A 496 -2.30 25.26 -2.61
N SER A 497 -2.62 26.55 -2.51
CA SER A 497 -2.28 27.53 -3.54
C SER A 497 -0.79 27.38 -3.86
N ALA A 498 -0.46 27.34 -5.16
CA ALA A 498 0.88 27.21 -5.69
C ALA A 498 1.84 28.22 -5.04
N GLY A 499 2.67 27.73 -4.12
CA GLY A 499 3.81 28.43 -3.56
C GLY A 499 5.02 27.51 -3.73
N ALA A 500 6.00 27.98 -4.49
CA ALA A 500 7.24 27.28 -4.77
C ALA A 500 7.94 26.75 -3.51
N PRO A 501 8.61 25.59 -3.55
CA PRO A 501 9.42 25.13 -2.44
C PRO A 501 10.66 26.03 -2.35
N THR A 502 10.71 26.84 -1.30
CA THR A 502 11.96 27.45 -0.85
C THR A 502 12.79 26.35 -0.20
N GLY A 503 13.89 25.96 -0.86
CA GLY A 503 14.90 25.13 -0.26
C GLY A 503 15.40 25.77 1.04
N SER A 504 15.35 25.02 2.13
CA SER A 504 16.08 25.33 3.34
C SER A 504 16.80 24.06 3.81
N GLU A 505 18.09 24.12 3.63
CA GLU A 505 19.18 23.56 4.42
C GLU A 505 18.79 22.50 5.47
N VAL A 506 19.17 21.26 5.19
CA VAL A 506 19.41 20.25 6.21
C VAL A 506 20.88 20.42 6.63
N GLN A 507 21.12 21.00 7.80
CA GLN A 507 22.38 20.93 8.49
C GLN A 507 22.45 19.70 9.39
N GLY A 508 23.55 18.96 9.20
CA GLY A 508 24.19 18.10 10.21
C GLY A 508 23.55 16.79 10.56
#